data_4c1d459868dbfdb740ee3e988e14d023
#
_entry.id   4c1d459868dbfdb740ee3e988e14d023
#
_cell.length_a   1.000
_cell.length_b   1.000
_cell.length_c   1.000
_cell.angle_alpha   90.00
_cell.angle_beta   90.00
_cell.angle_gamma   90.00
#
_symmetry.space_group_name_H-M   'P 1'
#
loop_
_entity.id
_entity.type
_entity.pdbx_description
1 polymer ?
#
loop_
_entity_poly.entity_id
_entity_poly.type
_entity_poly.pdbx_seq_one_letter_code
_entity_poly.pdbx_strand_id
1 'polypeptide(L)'
;MILDIAARIFSRYGYGKTSLDDIATEAKIAKGTIYYYFPSKEELFINVVSEQARTFMSEIQSKLNEIKGFEEKLSFFMQAPIRYICNEMPIWLDGLKSIPFNYKEHFEQYRNLNRDKMLNILTGIIKEGIAEGMVSDRIMAERLCEVLNDWFLLGDLSVMVVDFEGLLQRIERDHDLIMHLILYGIVKRG
;
A
#
# COMPACT_ATOMS: atom_id res chain seq x y z
N MET A 1 -15.88 5.76 12.73
CA MET A 1 -15.97 7.04 13.50
C MET A 1 -14.67 7.43 14.20
N ILE A 2 -14.14 6.71 15.22
CA ILE A 2 -12.86 7.12 15.88
C ILE A 2 -11.71 7.08 14.89
N LEU A 3 -11.56 6.03 14.10
CA LEU A 3 -10.48 5.87 13.11
C LEU A 3 -10.53 6.98 12.04
N ASP A 4 -11.72 7.37 11.56
CA ASP A 4 -11.84 8.41 10.53
C ASP A 4 -11.44 9.79 11.07
N ILE A 5 -11.83 10.08 12.33
CA ILE A 5 -11.43 11.33 12.99
C ILE A 5 -9.93 11.32 13.26
N ALA A 6 -9.39 10.21 13.78
CA ALA A 6 -7.97 10.06 14.02
C ALA A 6 -7.15 10.19 12.73
N ALA A 7 -7.60 9.56 11.62
CA ALA A 7 -6.98 9.69 10.31
C ALA A 7 -6.88 11.17 9.90
N ARG A 8 -8.00 11.91 9.99
CA ARG A 8 -8.07 13.33 9.63
C ARG A 8 -7.15 14.19 10.48
N ILE A 9 -7.07 13.93 11.80
CA ILE A 9 -6.22 14.69 12.72
C ILE A 9 -4.75 14.37 12.50
N PHE A 10 -4.38 13.10 12.36
CA PHE A 10 -3.02 12.72 12.01
C PHE A 10 -2.60 13.31 10.66
N SER A 11 -3.49 13.30 9.66
CA SER A 11 -3.23 13.91 8.35
C SER A 11 -2.99 15.42 8.44
N ARG A 12 -3.72 16.09 9.32
CA ARG A 12 -3.66 17.57 9.43
C ARG A 12 -2.47 18.06 10.26
N TYR A 13 -2.15 17.39 11.34
CA TYR A 13 -1.19 17.87 12.34
C TYR A 13 0.08 17.01 12.46
N GLY A 14 0.10 15.84 11.81
CA GLY A 14 1.16 14.84 11.94
C GLY A 14 1.03 13.98 13.20
N TYR A 15 1.65 12.80 13.17
CA TYR A 15 1.62 11.85 14.29
C TYR A 15 2.23 12.45 15.56
N GLY A 16 3.42 13.09 15.43
CA GLY A 16 4.15 13.62 16.60
C GLY A 16 3.38 14.68 17.38
N LYS A 17 2.63 15.55 16.69
CA LYS A 17 1.91 16.68 17.29
C LYS A 17 0.49 16.36 17.74
N THR A 18 -0.02 15.17 17.43
CA THR A 18 -1.38 14.74 17.81
C THR A 18 -1.37 13.99 19.13
N SER A 19 -2.30 14.27 20.02
CA SER A 19 -2.56 13.52 21.24
C SER A 19 -3.90 12.77 21.17
N LEU A 20 -4.09 11.77 22.04
CA LEU A 20 -5.40 11.10 22.18
C LEU A 20 -6.47 12.04 22.72
N ASP A 21 -6.08 13.08 23.47
CA ASP A 21 -6.99 14.12 23.98
C ASP A 21 -7.54 14.99 22.85
N ASP A 22 -6.70 15.36 21.87
CA ASP A 22 -7.14 16.10 20.67
C ASP A 22 -8.15 15.30 19.88
N ILE A 23 -7.90 14.00 19.70
CA ILE A 23 -8.80 13.09 19.00
C ILE A 23 -10.12 12.91 19.75
N ALA A 24 -10.07 12.74 21.08
CA ALA A 24 -11.28 12.63 21.92
C ALA A 24 -12.14 13.89 21.84
N THR A 25 -11.51 15.06 21.91
CA THR A 25 -12.18 16.37 21.81
C THR A 25 -12.87 16.53 20.45
N GLU A 26 -12.19 16.25 19.37
CA GLU A 26 -12.74 16.33 18.01
C GLU A 26 -13.84 15.30 17.78
N ALA A 27 -13.69 14.10 18.34
CA ALA A 27 -14.68 13.04 18.28
C ALA A 27 -15.90 13.29 19.20
N LYS A 28 -15.82 14.30 20.08
CA LYS A 28 -16.84 14.60 21.11
C LYS A 28 -17.17 13.41 22.01
N ILE A 29 -16.12 12.66 22.41
CA ILE A 29 -16.23 11.51 23.30
C ILE A 29 -15.27 11.67 24.48
N ALA A 30 -15.51 10.92 25.56
CA ALA A 30 -14.59 10.88 26.67
C ALA A 30 -13.26 10.21 26.27
N LYS A 31 -12.13 10.73 26.78
CA LYS A 31 -10.80 10.14 26.57
C LYS A 31 -10.76 8.66 26.93
N GLY A 32 -11.42 8.27 28.02
CA GLY A 32 -11.54 6.87 28.44
C GLY A 32 -12.18 5.96 27.39
N THR A 33 -13.05 6.50 26.53
CA THR A 33 -13.63 5.75 25.41
C THR A 33 -12.57 5.38 24.37
N ILE A 34 -11.61 6.27 24.08
CA ILE A 34 -10.53 5.95 23.16
C ILE A 34 -9.64 4.86 23.77
N TYR A 35 -9.23 5.01 25.03
CA TYR A 35 -8.38 4.03 25.71
C TYR A 35 -9.03 2.65 25.86
N TYR A 36 -10.36 2.59 25.90
CA TYR A 36 -11.07 1.31 25.89
C TYR A 36 -10.87 0.52 24.60
N TYR A 37 -10.81 1.19 23.45
CA TYR A 37 -10.64 0.54 22.15
C TYR A 37 -9.17 0.46 21.72
N PHE A 38 -8.36 1.45 22.08
CA PHE A 38 -6.98 1.60 21.66
C PHE A 38 -6.10 1.95 22.87
N PRO A 39 -5.37 0.97 23.40
CA PRO A 39 -4.58 1.13 24.63
C PRO A 39 -3.52 2.24 24.55
N SER A 40 -3.09 2.62 23.35
CA SER A 40 -2.07 3.67 23.12
C SER A 40 -2.32 4.46 21.84
N LYS A 41 -1.61 5.57 21.68
CA LYS A 41 -1.63 6.36 20.44
C LYS A 41 -1.05 5.56 19.28
N GLU A 42 -0.05 4.75 19.54
CA GLU A 42 0.59 3.85 18.58
C GLU A 42 -0.41 2.83 18.04
N GLU A 43 -1.15 2.18 18.91
CA GLU A 43 -2.22 1.23 18.52
C GLU A 43 -3.29 1.90 17.69
N LEU A 44 -3.75 3.07 18.10
CA LEU A 44 -4.71 3.84 17.31
C LEU A 44 -4.16 4.17 15.93
N PHE A 45 -2.90 4.63 15.86
CA PHE A 45 -2.27 5.00 14.61
C PHE A 45 -2.10 3.80 13.67
N ILE A 46 -1.63 2.65 14.18
CA ILE A 46 -1.52 1.41 13.40
C ILE A 46 -2.88 0.99 12.84
N ASN A 47 -3.94 1.07 13.65
CA ASN A 47 -5.28 0.74 13.19
C ASN A 47 -5.79 1.72 12.13
N VAL A 48 -5.46 3.02 12.24
CA VAL A 48 -5.79 4.01 11.21
C VAL A 48 -5.07 3.70 9.90
N VAL A 49 -3.76 3.42 9.94
CA VAL A 49 -2.98 3.02 8.74
C VAL A 49 -3.58 1.76 8.11
N SER A 50 -3.94 0.79 8.95
CA SER A 50 -4.53 -0.47 8.53
C SER A 50 -5.85 -0.27 7.79
N GLU A 51 -6.71 0.60 8.31
CA GLU A 51 -8.00 0.90 7.69
C GLU A 51 -7.86 1.64 6.36
N GLN A 52 -6.93 2.61 6.29
CA GLN A 52 -6.64 3.33 5.05
C GLN A 52 -6.14 2.39 3.94
N ALA A 53 -5.21 1.51 4.27
CA ALA A 53 -4.72 0.56 3.28
C ALA A 53 -5.79 -0.48 2.89
N ARG A 54 -6.70 -0.86 3.79
CA ARG A 54 -7.86 -1.71 3.46
C ARG A 54 -8.78 -1.01 2.46
N THR A 55 -9.05 0.27 2.67
CA THR A 55 -9.85 1.11 1.76
C THR A 55 -9.18 1.17 0.39
N PHE A 56 -7.89 1.48 0.34
CA PHE A 56 -7.11 1.51 -0.87
C PHE A 56 -7.17 0.18 -1.65
N MET A 57 -7.01 -0.96 -0.96
CA MET A 57 -7.10 -2.28 -1.60
C MET A 57 -8.49 -2.52 -2.20
N SER A 58 -9.56 -2.07 -1.52
CA SER A 58 -10.92 -2.17 -2.03
C SER A 58 -11.13 -1.31 -3.27
N GLU A 59 -10.57 -0.11 -3.29
CA GLU A 59 -10.61 0.79 -4.45
C GLU A 59 -9.85 0.23 -5.66
N ILE A 60 -8.65 -0.33 -5.45
CA ILE A 60 -7.90 -1.02 -6.51
C ILE A 60 -8.76 -2.15 -7.10
N GLN A 61 -9.32 -3.00 -6.25
CA GLN A 61 -10.14 -4.14 -6.71
C GLN A 61 -11.36 -3.66 -7.50
N SER A 62 -12.03 -2.61 -7.02
CA SER A 62 -13.18 -2.03 -7.72
C SER A 62 -12.79 -1.50 -9.10
N LYS A 63 -11.71 -0.74 -9.19
CA LYS A 63 -11.23 -0.19 -10.46
C LYS A 63 -10.75 -1.26 -11.44
N LEU A 64 -10.07 -2.29 -10.95
CA LEU A 64 -9.65 -3.42 -11.80
C LEU A 64 -10.84 -4.16 -12.43
N ASN A 65 -11.97 -4.23 -11.73
CA ASN A 65 -13.19 -4.84 -12.28
C ASN A 65 -13.80 -4.03 -13.45
N GLU A 66 -13.51 -2.72 -13.53
CA GLU A 66 -13.97 -1.83 -14.60
C GLU A 66 -13.03 -1.84 -15.81
N ILE A 67 -11.76 -2.15 -15.60
CA ILE A 67 -10.72 -2.16 -16.65
C ILE A 67 -10.83 -3.46 -17.46
N LYS A 68 -10.73 -3.33 -18.78
CA LYS A 68 -10.71 -4.46 -19.70
C LYS A 68 -9.32 -4.60 -20.32
N GLY A 69 -8.88 -5.87 -20.47
CA GLY A 69 -7.60 -6.19 -21.07
C GLY A 69 -6.46 -6.29 -20.06
N PHE A 70 -5.57 -7.22 -20.36
CA PHE A 70 -4.42 -7.54 -19.51
C PHE A 70 -3.46 -6.36 -19.32
N GLU A 71 -3.07 -5.71 -20.42
CA GLU A 71 -2.05 -4.63 -20.39
C GLU A 71 -2.51 -3.45 -19.54
N GLU A 72 -3.77 -3.03 -19.71
CA GLU A 72 -4.36 -1.93 -18.95
C GLU A 72 -4.51 -2.25 -17.48
N LYS A 73 -4.92 -3.49 -17.14
CA LYS A 73 -4.99 -3.95 -15.75
C LYS A 73 -3.61 -3.98 -15.10
N LEU A 74 -2.60 -4.52 -15.79
CA LEU A 74 -1.24 -4.59 -15.28
C LEU A 74 -0.66 -3.19 -15.10
N SER A 75 -0.81 -2.32 -16.09
CA SER A 75 -0.34 -0.93 -16.01
C SER A 75 -0.99 -0.18 -14.84
N PHE A 76 -2.31 -0.27 -14.69
CA PHE A 76 -3.03 0.34 -13.57
C PHE A 76 -2.52 -0.21 -12.23
N PHE A 77 -2.43 -1.55 -12.10
CA PHE A 77 -2.01 -2.20 -10.87
C PHE A 77 -0.59 -1.80 -10.45
N MET A 78 0.33 -1.70 -11.39
CA MET A 78 1.71 -1.29 -11.12
C MET A 78 1.83 0.20 -10.72
N GLN A 79 0.94 1.07 -11.22
CA GLN A 79 0.95 2.49 -10.90
C GLN A 79 0.21 2.83 -9.61
N ALA A 80 -0.85 2.09 -9.29
CA ALA A 80 -1.75 2.44 -8.19
C ALA A 80 -1.06 2.52 -6.82
N PRO A 81 -0.18 1.57 -6.40
CA PRO A 81 0.54 1.67 -5.14
C PRO A 81 1.44 2.91 -5.06
N ILE A 82 2.11 3.24 -6.17
CA ILE A 82 3.02 4.39 -6.25
C ILE A 82 2.22 5.69 -6.04
N ARG A 83 1.11 5.85 -6.76
CA ARG A 83 0.24 7.02 -6.61
C ARG A 83 -0.32 7.16 -5.20
N TYR A 84 -0.72 6.05 -4.59
CA TYR A 84 -1.20 6.04 -3.20
C TYR A 84 -0.12 6.48 -2.23
N ILE A 85 1.10 5.95 -2.38
CA ILE A 85 2.23 6.32 -1.54
C ILE A 85 2.57 7.80 -1.69
N CYS A 86 2.61 8.33 -2.92
CA CYS A 86 2.91 9.72 -3.18
C CYS A 86 1.89 10.69 -2.59
N ASN A 87 0.60 10.35 -2.67
CA ASN A 87 -0.47 11.25 -2.31
C ASN A 87 -0.90 11.13 -0.85
N GLU A 88 -0.92 9.91 -0.31
CA GLU A 88 -1.53 9.62 1.00
C GLU A 88 -0.51 9.24 2.08
N MET A 89 0.68 8.73 1.69
CA MET A 89 1.64 8.18 2.64
C MET A 89 2.67 9.15 3.25
N PRO A 90 2.95 10.38 2.76
CA PRO A 90 3.94 11.26 3.40
C PRO A 90 3.70 11.44 4.90
N ILE A 91 2.43 11.51 5.30
CA ILE A 91 1.99 11.67 6.69
C ILE A 91 2.20 10.38 7.49
N TRP A 92 1.96 9.23 6.85
CA TRP A 92 2.14 7.92 7.44
C TRP A 92 3.59 7.59 7.73
N LEU A 93 4.51 7.99 6.83
CA LEU A 93 5.94 7.76 6.97
C LEU A 93 6.53 8.46 8.18
N ASP A 94 6.12 9.70 8.46
CA ASP A 94 6.55 10.43 9.66
C ASP A 94 6.10 9.71 10.94
N GLY A 95 4.84 9.25 10.97
CA GLY A 95 4.32 8.43 12.05
C GLY A 95 5.06 7.11 12.23
N LEU A 96 5.30 6.38 11.14
CA LEU A 96 6.02 5.10 11.15
C LEU A 96 7.48 5.22 11.61
N LYS A 97 8.16 6.33 11.29
CA LYS A 97 9.50 6.65 11.82
C LYS A 97 9.49 6.87 13.32
N SER A 98 8.40 7.41 13.84
CA SER A 98 8.25 7.83 15.24
C SER A 98 7.73 6.72 16.16
N ILE A 99 7.20 5.63 15.62
CA ILE A 99 6.64 4.51 16.42
C ILE A 99 7.77 3.71 17.07
N PRO A 100 7.66 3.41 18.39
CA PRO A 100 8.61 2.57 19.11
C PRO A 100 8.77 1.17 18.50
N PHE A 101 9.96 0.60 18.64
CA PHE A 101 10.33 -0.69 18.02
C PHE A 101 9.38 -1.85 18.37
N ASN A 102 8.86 -1.89 19.60
CA ASN A 102 7.93 -2.93 20.05
C ASN A 102 6.59 -2.97 19.28
N TYR A 103 6.20 -1.87 18.61
CA TYR A 103 5.00 -1.83 17.75
C TYR A 103 5.28 -2.24 16.31
N LYS A 104 6.56 -2.37 15.92
CA LYS A 104 6.93 -2.75 14.56
C LYS A 104 6.43 -4.14 14.18
N GLU A 105 6.37 -5.06 15.13
CA GLU A 105 5.88 -6.42 14.90
C GLU A 105 4.39 -6.45 14.49
N HIS A 106 3.54 -5.64 15.15
CA HIS A 106 2.14 -5.49 14.75
C HIS A 106 2.00 -4.92 13.34
N PHE A 107 2.85 -3.96 13.01
CA PHE A 107 2.89 -3.37 11.67
C PHE A 107 3.36 -4.38 10.61
N GLU A 108 4.34 -5.21 10.93
CA GLU A 108 4.83 -6.29 10.07
C GLU A 108 3.75 -7.33 9.75
N GLN A 109 2.99 -7.78 10.74
CA GLN A 109 1.87 -8.71 10.53
C GLN A 109 0.84 -8.13 9.57
N TYR A 110 0.52 -6.85 9.75
CA TYR A 110 -0.39 -6.15 8.88
C TYR A 110 0.15 -5.98 7.45
N ARG A 111 1.43 -5.64 7.31
CA ARG A 111 2.12 -5.55 6.02
C ARG A 111 2.05 -6.87 5.26
N ASN A 112 2.31 -7.99 5.93
CA ASN A 112 2.27 -9.31 5.31
C ASN A 112 0.87 -9.67 4.78
N LEU A 113 -0.18 -9.35 5.52
CA LEU A 113 -1.56 -9.54 5.08
C LEU A 113 -1.90 -8.75 3.80
N ASN A 114 -1.43 -7.51 3.69
CA ASN A 114 -1.66 -6.69 2.50
C ASN A 114 -0.79 -7.15 1.32
N ARG A 115 0.45 -7.57 1.58
CA ARG A 115 1.32 -8.18 0.59
C ARG A 115 0.64 -9.39 -0.07
N ASP A 116 0.09 -10.30 0.72
CA ASP A 116 -0.59 -11.49 0.21
C ASP A 116 -1.80 -11.13 -0.66
N LYS A 117 -2.58 -10.12 -0.26
CA LYS A 117 -3.70 -9.61 -1.09
C LYS A 117 -3.22 -9.03 -2.40
N MET A 118 -2.17 -8.21 -2.38
CA MET A 118 -1.57 -7.63 -3.59
C MET A 118 -1.05 -8.73 -4.53
N LEU A 119 -0.34 -9.72 -3.99
CA LEU A 119 0.15 -10.86 -4.76
C LEU A 119 -1.00 -11.66 -5.39
N ASN A 120 -2.09 -11.88 -4.67
CA ASN A 120 -3.25 -12.59 -5.21
C ASN A 120 -3.91 -11.82 -6.37
N ILE A 121 -4.05 -10.50 -6.26
CA ILE A 121 -4.59 -9.66 -7.33
C ILE A 121 -3.66 -9.72 -8.56
N LEU A 122 -2.36 -9.52 -8.36
CA LEU A 122 -1.37 -9.56 -9.44
C LEU A 122 -1.34 -10.93 -10.13
N THR A 123 -1.38 -12.01 -9.33
CA THR A 123 -1.46 -13.38 -9.86
C THR A 123 -2.71 -13.59 -10.72
N GLY A 124 -3.84 -13.02 -10.31
CA GLY A 124 -5.08 -13.03 -11.11
C GLY A 124 -4.90 -12.33 -12.46
N ILE A 125 -4.30 -11.14 -12.48
CA ILE A 125 -4.02 -10.38 -13.70
C ILE A 125 -3.07 -11.16 -14.63
N ILE A 126 -2.00 -11.74 -14.10
CA ILE A 126 -1.04 -12.52 -14.90
C ILE A 126 -1.69 -13.77 -15.48
N LYS A 127 -2.54 -14.49 -14.71
CA LYS A 127 -3.27 -15.65 -15.19
C LYS A 127 -4.28 -15.29 -16.31
N GLU A 128 -4.91 -14.12 -16.21
CA GLU A 128 -5.76 -13.59 -17.29
C GLU A 128 -4.92 -13.35 -18.57
N GLY A 129 -3.75 -12.71 -18.44
CA GLY A 129 -2.83 -12.51 -19.57
C GLY A 129 -2.33 -13.81 -20.20
N ILE A 130 -2.10 -14.86 -19.40
CA ILE A 130 -1.77 -16.21 -19.94
C ILE A 130 -2.95 -16.78 -20.71
N ALA A 131 -4.17 -16.68 -20.18
CA ALA A 131 -5.37 -17.19 -20.83
C ALA A 131 -5.70 -16.45 -22.14
N GLU A 132 -5.40 -15.15 -22.22
CA GLU A 132 -5.52 -14.32 -23.42
C GLU A 132 -4.38 -14.55 -24.44
N GLY A 133 -3.35 -15.33 -24.06
CA GLY A 133 -2.16 -15.59 -24.90
C GLY A 133 -1.18 -14.41 -24.97
N MET A 134 -1.36 -13.40 -24.15
CA MET A 134 -0.49 -12.22 -24.03
C MET A 134 0.78 -12.53 -23.24
N VAL A 135 0.70 -13.38 -22.24
CA VAL A 135 1.81 -13.84 -21.41
C VAL A 135 2.15 -15.28 -21.76
N SER A 136 3.45 -15.63 -21.80
CA SER A 136 3.88 -16.99 -22.06
C SER A 136 3.39 -17.96 -20.96
N ASP A 137 2.81 -19.08 -21.37
CA ASP A 137 2.39 -20.19 -20.51
C ASP A 137 3.56 -20.94 -19.83
N ARG A 138 4.80 -20.67 -20.29
CA ARG A 138 6.02 -21.18 -19.65
C ARG A 138 6.40 -20.40 -18.39
N ILE A 139 5.79 -19.24 -18.15
CA ILE A 139 6.03 -18.41 -16.98
C ILE A 139 5.11 -18.90 -15.87
N MET A 140 5.68 -19.29 -14.74
CA MET A 140 4.90 -19.57 -13.53
C MET A 140 4.39 -18.25 -12.98
N ALA A 141 3.06 -18.03 -13.03
CA ALA A 141 2.44 -16.76 -12.62
C ALA A 141 2.82 -16.36 -11.19
N GLU A 142 2.78 -17.31 -10.27
CA GLU A 142 3.11 -17.11 -8.87
C GLU A 142 4.57 -16.61 -8.70
N ARG A 143 5.51 -17.25 -9.41
CA ARG A 143 6.94 -16.85 -9.30
C ARG A 143 7.21 -15.48 -9.91
N LEU A 144 6.57 -15.18 -11.04
CA LEU A 144 6.66 -13.84 -11.64
C LEU A 144 6.12 -12.78 -10.67
N CYS A 145 4.97 -13.05 -10.04
CA CYS A 145 4.36 -12.13 -9.10
C CYS A 145 5.24 -11.89 -7.85
N GLU A 146 5.88 -12.92 -7.32
CA GLU A 146 6.86 -12.77 -6.23
C GLU A 146 8.00 -11.82 -6.65
N VAL A 147 8.60 -12.06 -7.82
CA VAL A 147 9.69 -11.22 -8.34
C VAL A 147 9.23 -9.78 -8.53
N LEU A 148 8.07 -9.56 -9.15
CA LEU A 148 7.53 -8.22 -9.36
C LEU A 148 7.23 -7.53 -8.02
N ASN A 149 6.68 -8.26 -7.05
CA ASN A 149 6.45 -7.71 -5.71
C ASN A 149 7.74 -7.30 -5.00
N ASP A 150 8.74 -8.17 -5.03
CA ASP A 150 10.00 -7.92 -4.33
C ASP A 150 10.79 -6.75 -4.94
N TRP A 151 10.72 -6.58 -6.26
CA TRP A 151 11.49 -5.55 -6.96
C TRP A 151 10.73 -4.23 -7.18
N PHE A 152 9.40 -4.26 -7.36
CA PHE A 152 8.65 -3.09 -7.81
C PHE A 152 7.52 -2.65 -6.87
N LEU A 153 6.97 -3.54 -6.07
CA LEU A 153 5.83 -3.24 -5.18
C LEU A 153 6.24 -2.97 -3.73
N LEU A 154 7.50 -2.57 -3.52
CA LEU A 154 7.97 -2.10 -2.23
C LEU A 154 7.92 -3.20 -1.14
N GLY A 155 8.45 -4.37 -1.47
CA GLY A 155 8.56 -5.51 -0.55
C GLY A 155 9.24 -5.18 0.79
N ASP A 156 10.07 -4.14 0.81
CA ASP A 156 10.75 -3.68 2.03
C ASP A 156 10.48 -2.19 2.31
N LEU A 157 9.53 -1.93 3.22
CA LEU A 157 9.23 -0.59 3.71
C LEU A 157 10.40 0.05 4.47
N SER A 158 11.42 -0.70 4.88
CA SER A 158 12.61 -0.14 5.54
C SER A 158 13.37 0.80 4.60
N VAL A 159 13.39 0.51 3.31
CA VAL A 159 13.96 1.37 2.27
C VAL A 159 13.19 2.69 2.16
N MET A 160 11.87 2.65 2.27
CA MET A 160 11.01 3.84 2.25
C MET A 160 11.28 4.78 3.44
N VAL A 161 11.60 4.21 4.59
CA VAL A 161 11.85 5.01 5.81
C VAL A 161 13.17 5.76 5.72
N VAL A 162 14.16 5.26 4.97
CA VAL A 162 15.52 5.85 4.89
C VAL A 162 15.63 6.96 3.84
N ASP A 163 15.07 6.74 2.63
CA ASP A 163 15.16 7.70 1.51
C ASP A 163 13.91 7.66 0.63
N PHE A 164 12.79 8.10 1.21
CA PHE A 164 11.51 8.06 0.51
C PHE A 164 11.45 8.99 -0.72
N GLU A 165 11.94 10.23 -0.57
CA GLU A 165 11.92 11.18 -1.69
C GLU A 165 12.79 10.71 -2.86
N GLY A 166 13.99 10.22 -2.57
CA GLY A 166 14.86 9.66 -3.60
C GLY A 166 14.30 8.40 -4.24
N LEU A 167 13.57 7.57 -3.48
CA LEU A 167 12.85 6.41 -4.02
C LEU A 167 11.73 6.85 -4.97
N LEU A 168 10.89 7.81 -4.58
CA LEU A 168 9.81 8.33 -5.42
C LEU A 168 10.34 8.91 -6.73
N GLN A 169 11.39 9.75 -6.66
CA GLN A 169 11.99 10.35 -7.85
C GLN A 169 12.52 9.28 -8.82
N ARG A 170 13.12 8.20 -8.30
CA ARG A 170 13.59 7.08 -9.13
C ARG A 170 12.42 6.34 -9.77
N ILE A 171 11.39 6.06 -9.00
CA ILE A 171 10.19 5.36 -9.49
C ILE A 171 9.50 6.19 -10.58
N GLU A 172 9.26 7.48 -10.34
CA GLU A 172 8.62 8.37 -11.33
C GLU A 172 9.46 8.48 -12.61
N ARG A 173 10.78 8.66 -12.47
CA ARG A 173 11.69 8.76 -13.62
C ARG A 173 11.72 7.50 -14.47
N ASP A 174 11.76 6.33 -13.82
CA ASP A 174 12.04 5.05 -14.50
C ASP A 174 10.75 4.23 -14.74
N HIS A 175 9.58 4.72 -14.29
CA HIS A 175 8.31 4.01 -14.38
C HIS A 175 7.99 3.51 -15.80
N ASP A 176 8.06 4.40 -16.78
CA ASP A 176 7.69 4.07 -18.17
C ASP A 176 8.66 3.04 -18.76
N LEU A 177 9.96 3.14 -18.44
CA LEU A 177 10.97 2.17 -18.85
C LEU A 177 10.73 0.82 -18.19
N ILE A 178 10.41 0.81 -16.89
CA ILE A 178 10.09 -0.40 -16.13
C ILE A 178 8.85 -1.07 -16.72
N MET A 179 7.77 -0.31 -16.95
CA MET A 179 6.54 -0.83 -17.55
C MET A 179 6.81 -1.39 -18.95
N HIS A 180 7.59 -0.69 -19.76
CA HIS A 180 7.99 -1.18 -21.07
C HIS A 180 8.75 -2.51 -21.00
N LEU A 181 9.71 -2.63 -20.08
CA LEU A 181 10.47 -3.87 -19.86
C LEU A 181 9.59 -5.02 -19.38
N ILE A 182 8.65 -4.74 -18.47
CA ILE A 182 7.70 -5.74 -17.96
C ILE A 182 6.79 -6.22 -19.11
N LEU A 183 6.13 -5.30 -19.79
CA LEU A 183 5.17 -5.63 -20.85
C LEU A 183 5.84 -6.31 -22.04
N TYR A 184 6.93 -5.75 -22.55
CA TYR A 184 7.60 -6.29 -23.73
C TYR A 184 8.61 -7.42 -23.42
N GLY A 185 9.02 -7.58 -22.17
CA GLY A 185 9.85 -8.70 -21.72
C GLY A 185 9.06 -9.97 -21.38
N ILE A 186 7.78 -9.85 -21.02
CA ILE A 186 6.90 -10.98 -20.64
C ILE A 186 5.86 -11.35 -21.69
N VAL A 187 5.56 -10.44 -22.62
CA VAL A 187 4.61 -10.70 -23.70
C VAL A 187 5.20 -11.72 -24.68
N LYS A 188 4.40 -12.70 -25.04
CA LYS A 188 4.74 -13.71 -26.06
C LYS A 188 4.92 -13.02 -27.41
N ARG A 189 6.16 -12.91 -27.88
CA ARG A 189 6.44 -12.52 -29.26
C ARG A 189 6.11 -13.70 -30.16
N GLY A 190 5.14 -13.52 -31.04
CA GLY A 190 4.77 -14.47 -32.08
C GLY A 190 5.92 -14.76 -33.04
#